data_aa688d1e0d2347796272592a9bced7a0
#
_entry.id   aa688d1e0d2347796272592a9bced7a0
#
_cell.length_a   1.000
_cell.length_b   1.000
_cell.length_c   1.000
_cell.angle_alpha   90.00
_cell.angle_beta   90.00
_cell.angle_gamma   90.00
#
_symmetry.space_group_name_H-M   'P 1'
#
loop_
_entity.id
_entity.type
_entity.pdbx_description
1 polymer ?
#
loop_
_entity_poly.entity_id
_entity_poly.type
_entity_poly.pdbx_seq_one_letter_code
_entity_poly.pdbx_strand_id
1 'polypeptide(L)'
;MTEAVPRYALYGEGHAAAPGGFAHIETIAERSSLHDWEIGVHRHDHFVQVLLVEEGHAAVTLESATTALEGPGRVIVPAAAVHGFRFRQGTRGFVLTLSTDFSTRAVGTADPLLAILARGGIAPLSSPAAARAVWLAREMLSLQQDWQQQDPLFLALAESLIRTLIVSTGRDEGGAGAPVRDGQRLTRFRQLVELHYRQHRDLDFYAGALGLTRRTLSRLTAAHLGCSPMDLIHRRLALEAQRLLRYTNATATQVAAELGFEDPSYFSRFYLRMTGKRPGDERA
;
A
#
# COMPACT_ATOMS: atom_id res chain seq x y z
N MET A 1 -23.37 -12.58 -6.36
CA MET A 1 -22.09 -12.58 -7.12
C MET A 1 -21.30 -11.41 -6.57
N THR A 2 -20.29 -11.67 -5.75
CA THR A 2 -19.41 -10.61 -5.22
C THR A 2 -18.47 -10.21 -6.36
N GLU A 3 -18.66 -9.02 -6.89
CA GLU A 3 -17.82 -8.46 -7.93
C GLU A 3 -16.37 -8.37 -7.41
N ALA A 4 -15.41 -8.90 -8.14
CA ALA A 4 -14.02 -8.91 -7.71
C ALA A 4 -13.50 -7.47 -7.67
N VAL A 5 -12.93 -7.04 -6.54
CA VAL A 5 -12.36 -5.70 -6.36
C VAL A 5 -11.28 -5.45 -7.42
N PRO A 6 -11.41 -4.43 -8.28
CA PRO A 6 -10.43 -4.13 -9.31
C PRO A 6 -9.03 -3.88 -8.74
N ARG A 7 -8.00 -4.22 -9.53
CA ARG A 7 -6.58 -4.00 -9.20
C ARG A 7 -5.99 -3.07 -10.24
N TYR A 8 -5.37 -2.00 -9.79
CA TYR A 8 -4.69 -1.06 -10.67
C TYR A 8 -3.21 -0.92 -10.27
N ALA A 9 -2.34 -0.69 -11.23
CA ALA A 9 -0.96 -0.25 -10.97
C ALA A 9 -0.97 1.23 -10.54
N LEU A 10 -1.43 2.10 -11.43
CA LEU A 10 -1.92 3.44 -11.15
C LEU A 10 -3.33 3.51 -11.72
N TYR A 11 -4.21 4.35 -11.17
CA TYR A 11 -5.60 4.41 -11.61
C TYR A 11 -5.68 4.76 -13.10
N GLY A 12 -6.26 3.85 -13.91
CA GLY A 12 -6.41 4.01 -15.35
C GLY A 12 -5.24 3.50 -16.22
N GLU A 13 -4.11 3.08 -15.61
CA GLU A 13 -2.99 2.50 -16.35
C GLU A 13 -2.94 0.98 -16.20
N GLY A 14 -2.61 0.30 -17.31
CA GLY A 14 -2.45 -1.16 -17.32
C GLY A 14 -1.29 -1.61 -16.44
N HIS A 15 -1.24 -2.90 -16.14
CA HIS A 15 -0.36 -3.62 -15.19
C HIS A 15 1.17 -3.46 -15.42
N ALA A 16 1.67 -2.27 -15.73
CA ALA A 16 3.10 -2.03 -15.78
C ALA A 16 3.67 -1.96 -14.36
N ALA A 17 4.65 -2.80 -14.07
CA ALA A 17 5.38 -2.74 -12.80
C ALA A 17 6.14 -1.41 -12.73
N ALA A 18 5.85 -0.59 -11.73
CA ALA A 18 6.61 0.63 -11.49
C ALA A 18 8.07 0.28 -11.16
N PRO A 19 9.03 1.07 -11.64
CA PRO A 19 10.43 0.91 -11.30
C PRO A 19 10.63 0.92 -9.78
N GLY A 20 11.57 0.13 -9.27
CA GLY A 20 11.91 0.15 -7.86
C GLY A 20 12.31 1.57 -7.42
N GLY A 21 11.64 2.10 -6.38
CA GLY A 21 11.86 3.46 -5.90
C GLY A 21 10.92 4.51 -6.48
N PHE A 22 9.77 4.11 -7.01
CA PHE A 22 8.78 4.99 -7.57
C PHE A 22 8.09 5.86 -6.49
N ALA A 23 8.03 7.17 -6.77
CA ALA A 23 7.21 8.13 -6.06
C ALA A 23 6.58 9.07 -7.10
N HIS A 24 5.29 9.36 -6.96
CA HIS A 24 4.52 10.21 -7.87
C HIS A 24 3.55 11.06 -7.07
N ILE A 25 3.41 12.33 -7.45
CA ILE A 25 2.45 13.25 -6.84
C ILE A 25 1.55 13.86 -7.91
N GLU A 26 0.29 14.00 -7.60
CA GLU A 26 -0.71 14.65 -8.45
C GLU A 26 -1.74 15.39 -7.58
N THR A 27 -2.50 16.29 -8.14
CA THR A 27 -3.61 16.94 -7.43
C THR A 27 -4.82 16.00 -7.35
N ILE A 28 -5.64 16.17 -6.31
CA ILE A 28 -6.93 15.47 -6.21
C ILE A 28 -7.80 15.78 -7.44
N ALA A 29 -7.76 17.02 -7.95
CA ALA A 29 -8.52 17.42 -9.12
C ALA A 29 -8.07 16.70 -10.40
N GLU A 30 -6.76 16.60 -10.67
CA GLU A 30 -6.22 15.87 -11.83
C GLU A 30 -6.65 14.41 -11.79
N ARG A 31 -6.59 13.79 -10.61
CA ARG A 31 -6.94 12.39 -10.45
C ARG A 31 -8.44 12.10 -10.55
N SER A 32 -9.30 12.96 -10.02
CA SER A 32 -10.72 12.65 -9.80
C SER A 32 -11.70 13.38 -10.73
N SER A 33 -11.33 14.52 -11.33
CA SER A 33 -12.25 15.31 -12.16
C SER A 33 -12.73 14.55 -13.41
N LEU A 34 -11.90 13.68 -13.97
CA LEU A 34 -12.24 12.82 -15.12
C LEU A 34 -13.19 11.66 -14.76
N HIS A 35 -13.44 11.46 -13.48
CA HIS A 35 -14.27 10.38 -12.93
C HIS A 35 -15.40 10.94 -12.04
N ASP A 36 -15.93 12.11 -12.37
CA ASP A 36 -17.01 12.78 -11.64
C ASP A 36 -16.72 12.93 -10.13
N TRP A 37 -15.46 13.13 -9.76
CA TRP A 37 -14.97 13.23 -8.37
C TRP A 37 -15.18 11.96 -7.55
N GLU A 38 -15.42 10.83 -8.21
CA GLU A 38 -15.58 9.52 -7.56
C GLU A 38 -14.52 8.54 -8.08
N ILE A 39 -13.72 8.00 -7.18
CA ILE A 39 -12.77 6.93 -7.45
C ILE A 39 -13.35 5.66 -6.82
N GLY A 40 -13.84 4.77 -7.67
CA GLY A 40 -14.45 3.51 -7.26
C GLY A 40 -13.54 2.65 -6.38
N VAL A 41 -14.13 1.72 -5.67
CA VAL A 41 -13.39 0.83 -4.77
C VAL A 41 -12.40 -0.04 -5.55
N HIS A 42 -11.12 0.02 -5.18
CA HIS A 42 -10.01 -0.70 -5.82
C HIS A 42 -8.87 -0.96 -4.83
N ARG A 43 -7.77 -1.53 -5.30
CA ARG A 43 -6.55 -1.71 -4.52
C ARG A 43 -5.28 -1.66 -5.37
N HIS A 44 -4.18 -1.28 -4.74
CA HIS A 44 -2.83 -1.34 -5.29
C HIS A 44 -1.98 -2.30 -4.47
N ASP A 45 -1.47 -3.36 -5.07
CA ASP A 45 -0.73 -4.40 -4.33
C ASP A 45 0.67 -3.91 -3.87
N HIS A 46 1.25 -2.89 -4.54
CA HIS A 46 2.63 -2.44 -4.36
C HIS A 46 2.80 -0.96 -4.01
N PHE A 47 1.69 -0.25 -3.84
CA PHE A 47 1.74 1.17 -3.57
C PHE A 47 1.06 1.51 -2.27
N VAL A 48 1.72 2.39 -1.51
CA VAL A 48 1.12 3.16 -0.43
C VAL A 48 0.67 4.47 -1.03
N GLN A 49 -0.55 4.90 -0.73
CA GLN A 49 -1.01 6.24 -1.08
C GLN A 49 -1.16 7.11 0.16
N VAL A 50 -0.72 8.35 0.03
CA VAL A 50 -0.89 9.36 1.08
C VAL A 50 -1.63 10.54 0.47
N LEU A 51 -2.86 10.76 0.91
CA LEU A 51 -3.66 11.90 0.48
C LEU A 51 -3.54 13.02 1.51
N LEU A 52 -3.36 14.23 1.00
CA LEU A 52 -3.50 15.47 1.74
C LEU A 52 -4.74 16.21 1.20
N VAL A 53 -5.78 16.29 1.99
CA VAL A 53 -6.93 17.17 1.71
C VAL A 53 -6.60 18.53 2.31
N GLU A 54 -6.38 19.52 1.46
CA GLU A 54 -6.10 20.91 1.86
C GLU A 54 -7.40 21.59 2.27
N GLU A 55 -8.40 21.52 1.41
CA GLU A 55 -9.75 22.09 1.62
C GLU A 55 -10.80 21.22 0.95
N GLY A 56 -12.02 21.29 1.47
CA GLY A 56 -13.16 20.56 0.94
C GLY A 56 -13.47 19.29 1.71
N HIS A 57 -14.11 18.33 1.04
CA HIS A 57 -14.66 17.15 1.69
C HIS A 57 -14.36 15.88 0.91
N ALA A 58 -13.98 14.83 1.62
CA ALA A 58 -13.79 13.48 1.09
C ALA A 58 -14.58 12.45 1.91
N ALA A 59 -15.38 11.63 1.25
CA ALA A 59 -15.84 10.37 1.82
C ALA A 59 -14.81 9.29 1.43
N VAL A 60 -14.12 8.74 2.41
CA VAL A 60 -13.03 7.79 2.23
C VAL A 60 -13.50 6.41 2.62
N THR A 61 -13.55 5.50 1.67
CA THR A 61 -13.73 4.07 1.94
C THR A 61 -12.36 3.44 2.12
N LEU A 62 -12.12 2.85 3.29
CA LEU A 62 -10.89 2.12 3.60
C LEU A 62 -11.29 0.78 4.20
N GLU A 63 -10.96 -0.31 3.50
CA GLU A 63 -11.45 -1.66 3.76
C GLU A 63 -13.00 -1.69 3.73
N SER A 64 -13.64 -1.99 4.84
CA SER A 64 -15.11 -2.06 4.95
C SER A 64 -15.76 -0.81 5.56
N ALA A 65 -14.98 0.21 5.90
CA ALA A 65 -15.48 1.40 6.57
C ALA A 65 -15.41 2.63 5.66
N THR A 66 -16.47 3.44 5.65
CA THR A 66 -16.47 4.75 4.99
C THR A 66 -16.48 5.84 6.07
N THR A 67 -15.51 6.73 5.99
CA THR A 67 -15.35 7.84 6.93
C THR A 67 -15.35 9.16 6.17
N ALA A 68 -16.06 10.14 6.68
CA ALA A 68 -16.02 11.50 6.17
C ALA A 68 -14.79 12.24 6.71
N LEU A 69 -14.12 13.00 5.84
CA LEU A 69 -13.00 13.85 6.18
C LEU A 69 -13.25 15.25 5.64
N GLU A 70 -13.29 16.24 6.53
CA GLU A 70 -13.21 17.66 6.17
C GLU A 70 -11.74 18.11 6.21
N GLY A 71 -11.31 18.86 5.18
CA GLY A 71 -9.98 19.43 5.16
C GLY A 71 -9.78 20.57 6.18
N PRO A 72 -8.57 20.79 6.69
CA PRO A 72 -7.36 20.06 6.33
C PRO A 72 -7.25 18.70 7.02
N GLY A 73 -6.86 17.70 6.24
CA GLY A 73 -6.74 16.35 6.75
C GLY A 73 -5.86 15.44 5.88
N ARG A 74 -5.52 14.28 6.40
CA ARG A 74 -4.75 13.26 5.69
C ARG A 74 -5.43 11.91 5.65
N VAL A 75 -5.15 11.15 4.60
CA VAL A 75 -5.48 9.74 4.49
C VAL A 75 -4.21 8.98 4.13
N ILE A 76 -3.93 7.89 4.84
CA ILE A 76 -2.88 6.94 4.47
C ILE A 76 -3.55 5.63 4.10
N VAL A 77 -3.33 5.20 2.86
CA VAL A 77 -3.81 3.93 2.32
C VAL A 77 -2.62 2.96 2.25
N PRO A 78 -2.59 1.91 3.06
CA PRO A 78 -1.54 0.90 2.98
C PRO A 78 -1.56 0.16 1.65
N ALA A 79 -0.42 -0.41 1.27
CA ALA A 79 -0.36 -1.35 0.15
C ALA A 79 -1.35 -2.51 0.35
N ALA A 80 -1.98 -2.93 -0.74
CA ALA A 80 -3.00 -3.98 -0.79
C ALA A 80 -4.30 -3.68 -0.01
N ALA A 81 -4.46 -2.51 0.61
CA ALA A 81 -5.72 -2.13 1.23
C ALA A 81 -6.77 -1.80 0.16
N VAL A 82 -7.99 -2.27 0.38
CA VAL A 82 -9.15 -1.94 -0.46
C VAL A 82 -9.59 -0.51 -0.11
N HIS A 83 -9.69 0.36 -1.10
CA HIS A 83 -10.04 1.75 -0.86
C HIS A 83 -10.76 2.40 -2.03
N GLY A 84 -11.47 3.47 -1.74
CA GLY A 84 -12.15 4.31 -2.72
C GLY A 84 -12.42 5.69 -2.13
N PHE A 85 -12.66 6.65 -3.00
CA PHE A 85 -12.86 8.03 -2.61
C PHE A 85 -14.04 8.66 -3.34
N ARG A 86 -14.81 9.46 -2.62
CA ARG A 86 -15.78 10.38 -3.22
C ARG A 86 -15.48 11.77 -2.69
N PHE A 87 -15.05 12.66 -3.57
CA PHE A 87 -14.75 14.04 -3.23
C PHE A 87 -15.94 14.94 -3.55
N ARG A 88 -16.13 15.98 -2.77
CA ARG A 88 -16.99 17.10 -3.20
C ARG A 88 -16.30 17.84 -4.33
N GLN A 89 -17.03 18.22 -5.36
CA GLN A 89 -16.49 19.04 -6.44
C GLN A 89 -15.77 20.28 -5.89
N GLY A 90 -14.58 20.56 -6.39
CA GLY A 90 -13.74 21.65 -5.92
C GLY A 90 -12.88 21.32 -4.68
N THR A 91 -12.91 20.08 -4.17
CA THR A 91 -11.98 19.63 -3.13
C THR A 91 -10.54 19.79 -3.63
N ARG A 92 -9.69 20.48 -2.83
CA ARG A 92 -8.28 20.71 -3.14
C ARG A 92 -7.37 19.84 -2.28
N GLY A 93 -6.28 19.41 -2.86
CA GLY A 93 -5.30 18.60 -2.18
C GLY A 93 -4.43 17.80 -3.14
N PHE A 94 -3.68 16.85 -2.59
CA PHE A 94 -2.66 16.10 -3.31
C PHE A 94 -2.77 14.61 -2.99
N VAL A 95 -2.37 13.80 -3.96
CA VAL A 95 -2.22 12.34 -3.82
C VAL A 95 -0.76 12.00 -4.10
N LEU A 96 -0.05 11.51 -3.08
CA LEU A 96 1.30 10.98 -3.20
C LEU A 96 1.21 9.46 -3.25
N THR A 97 1.69 8.88 -4.33
CA THR A 97 1.76 7.41 -4.53
C THR A 97 3.21 6.98 -4.44
N LEU A 98 3.50 6.02 -3.57
CA LEU A 98 4.83 5.52 -3.26
C LEU A 98 4.90 4.01 -3.45
N SER A 99 5.94 3.52 -4.11
CA SER A 99 6.19 2.07 -4.09
C SER A 99 6.59 1.60 -2.68
N THR A 100 6.26 0.36 -2.35
CA THR A 100 6.69 -0.25 -1.07
C THR A 100 8.21 -0.28 -0.93
N ASP A 101 8.94 -0.45 -2.05
CA ASP A 101 10.40 -0.41 -2.08
C ASP A 101 10.95 0.99 -1.75
N PHE A 102 10.28 2.06 -2.20
CA PHE A 102 10.64 3.43 -1.83
C PHE A 102 10.52 3.63 -0.33
N SER A 103 9.38 3.26 0.23
CA SER A 103 9.10 3.41 1.67
C SER A 103 10.16 2.70 2.52
N THR A 104 10.61 1.51 2.11
CA THR A 104 11.60 0.73 2.84
C THR A 104 13.01 1.32 2.76
N ARG A 105 13.39 1.88 1.61
CA ARG A 105 14.73 2.46 1.39
C ARG A 105 14.87 3.85 1.98
N ALA A 106 13.86 4.69 1.82
CA ALA A 106 13.91 6.08 2.26
C ALA A 106 13.94 6.21 3.79
N VAL A 107 13.33 5.26 4.51
CA VAL A 107 13.08 5.43 5.94
C VAL A 107 13.87 4.41 6.79
N GLY A 108 14.48 3.39 6.17
CA GLY A 108 15.12 2.30 6.89
C GLY A 108 14.12 1.34 7.57
N THR A 109 14.50 0.07 7.70
CA THR A 109 13.59 -1.00 8.16
C THR A 109 13.12 -0.88 9.62
N ALA A 110 13.82 -0.08 10.44
CA ALA A 110 13.51 0.12 11.86
C ALA A 110 12.73 1.43 12.15
N ASP A 111 12.44 2.25 11.13
CA ASP A 111 11.78 3.53 11.34
C ASP A 111 10.29 3.34 11.69
N PRO A 112 9.81 3.95 12.79
CA PRO A 112 8.39 3.93 13.17
C PRO A 112 7.43 4.39 12.05
N LEU A 113 7.91 5.18 11.11
CA LEU A 113 7.17 5.65 9.95
C LEU A 113 6.60 4.49 9.12
N LEU A 114 7.37 3.41 8.93
CA LEU A 114 6.90 2.24 8.20
C LEU A 114 5.69 1.58 8.87
N ALA A 115 5.69 1.53 10.21
CA ALA A 115 4.56 0.99 10.95
C ALA A 115 3.28 1.82 10.75
N ILE A 116 3.42 3.15 10.62
CA ILE A 116 2.30 4.06 10.40
C ILE A 116 1.80 3.97 8.95
N LEU A 117 2.70 3.93 7.97
CA LEU A 117 2.33 3.72 6.56
C LEU A 117 1.63 2.38 6.35
N ALA A 118 2.09 1.34 7.05
CA ALA A 118 1.47 0.01 6.99
C ALA A 118 0.15 -0.08 7.74
N ARG A 119 -0.04 0.70 8.81
CA ARG A 119 -1.31 0.77 9.54
C ARG A 119 -2.37 1.53 8.76
N GLY A 120 -1.96 2.60 8.06
CA GLY A 120 -2.87 3.51 7.40
C GLY A 120 -3.74 4.32 8.36
N GLY A 121 -4.74 4.98 7.80
CA GLY A 121 -5.75 5.68 8.59
C GLY A 121 -6.05 7.09 8.10
N ILE A 122 -7.07 7.68 8.70
CA ILE A 122 -7.62 9.00 8.38
C ILE A 122 -7.48 9.87 9.62
N ALA A 123 -6.97 11.09 9.46
CA ALA A 123 -6.86 12.02 10.58
C ALA A 123 -6.95 13.47 10.10
N PRO A 124 -7.56 14.37 10.91
CA PRO A 124 -7.46 15.80 10.68
C PRO A 124 -6.02 16.28 10.84
N LEU A 125 -5.70 17.42 10.28
CA LEU A 125 -4.41 18.10 10.43
C LEU A 125 -4.61 19.46 11.08
N SER A 126 -3.68 19.82 11.98
CA SER A 126 -3.63 21.20 12.48
C SER A 126 -3.23 22.16 11.35
N SER A 127 -3.73 23.39 11.38
CA SER A 127 -3.43 24.40 10.34
C SER A 127 -1.94 24.59 10.07
N PRO A 128 -1.04 24.65 11.09
CA PRO A 128 0.39 24.76 10.83
C PRO A 128 1.01 23.53 10.16
N ALA A 129 0.49 22.34 10.44
CA ALA A 129 0.94 21.11 9.81
C ALA A 129 0.45 21.01 8.37
N ALA A 130 -0.81 21.36 8.14
CA ALA A 130 -1.40 21.42 6.81
C ALA A 130 -0.65 22.39 5.90
N ALA A 131 -0.35 23.61 6.38
CA ALA A 131 0.40 24.62 5.61
C ALA A 131 1.78 24.11 5.17
N ARG A 132 2.52 23.45 6.07
CA ARG A 132 3.82 22.85 5.73
C ARG A 132 3.68 21.71 4.74
N ALA A 133 2.68 20.83 4.93
CA ALA A 133 2.44 19.71 4.03
C ALA A 133 2.05 20.18 2.61
N VAL A 134 1.19 21.17 2.51
CA VAL A 134 0.80 21.81 1.23
C VAL A 134 2.00 22.42 0.53
N TRP A 135 2.85 23.13 1.27
CA TRP A 135 4.07 23.70 0.69
C TRP A 135 4.98 22.61 0.11
N LEU A 136 5.27 21.56 0.88
CA LEU A 136 6.09 20.43 0.43
C LEU A 136 5.46 19.72 -0.80
N ALA A 137 4.15 19.53 -0.79
CA ALA A 137 3.45 18.89 -1.91
C ALA A 137 3.51 19.73 -3.19
N ARG A 138 3.42 21.06 -3.08
CA ARG A 138 3.55 21.99 -4.23
C ARG A 138 4.97 21.99 -4.80
N GLU A 139 6.00 22.00 -3.94
CA GLU A 139 7.38 21.87 -4.37
C GLU A 139 7.62 20.55 -5.11
N MET A 140 7.11 19.45 -4.59
CA MET A 140 7.21 18.14 -5.26
C MET A 140 6.50 18.13 -6.62
N LEU A 141 5.30 18.74 -6.71
CA LEU A 141 4.56 18.80 -7.96
C LEU A 141 5.31 19.64 -9.00
N SER A 142 5.93 20.76 -8.59
CA SER A 142 6.77 21.58 -9.46
C SER A 142 7.99 20.80 -9.98
N LEU A 143 8.69 20.11 -9.09
CA LEU A 143 9.86 19.30 -9.48
C LEU A 143 9.48 18.15 -10.42
N GLN A 144 8.31 17.52 -10.23
CA GLN A 144 7.88 16.41 -11.09
C GLN A 144 7.66 16.81 -12.54
N GLN A 145 7.31 18.06 -12.83
CA GLN A 145 7.13 18.59 -14.19
C GLN A 145 8.47 18.76 -14.93
N ASP A 146 9.54 19.03 -14.20
CA ASP A 146 10.85 19.37 -14.78
C ASP A 146 11.87 18.22 -14.72
N TRP A 147 11.62 17.17 -13.95
CA TRP A 147 12.66 16.21 -13.53
C TRP A 147 12.22 14.74 -13.61
N GLN A 148 13.19 13.83 -13.69
CA GLN A 148 12.95 12.40 -13.67
C GLN A 148 12.59 11.93 -12.24
N GLN A 149 11.67 10.98 -12.13
CA GLN A 149 11.07 10.46 -10.89
C GLN A 149 12.05 9.86 -9.83
N GLN A 150 13.35 9.96 -10.04
CA GLN A 150 14.39 9.43 -9.14
C GLN A 150 15.31 10.52 -8.59
N ASP A 151 14.93 11.78 -8.71
CA ASP A 151 15.74 12.89 -8.19
C ASP A 151 15.87 12.78 -6.66
N PRO A 152 17.09 12.86 -6.10
CA PRO A 152 17.31 12.81 -4.65
C PRO A 152 16.55 13.91 -3.90
N LEU A 153 16.36 15.09 -4.48
CA LEU A 153 15.60 16.18 -3.86
C LEU A 153 14.11 15.83 -3.79
N PHE A 154 13.54 15.29 -4.88
CA PHE A 154 12.14 14.84 -4.89
C PHE A 154 11.89 13.76 -3.82
N LEU A 155 12.80 12.79 -3.70
CA LEU A 155 12.71 11.74 -2.70
C LEU A 155 12.81 12.28 -1.27
N ALA A 156 13.70 13.24 -1.03
CA ALA A 156 13.84 13.89 0.28
C ALA A 156 12.57 14.72 0.65
N LEU A 157 11.96 15.39 -0.32
CA LEU A 157 10.70 16.11 -0.12
C LEU A 157 9.55 15.15 0.16
N ALA A 158 9.48 14.01 -0.55
CA ALA A 158 8.48 12.96 -0.29
C ALA A 158 8.58 12.44 1.14
N GLU A 159 9.79 12.13 1.61
CA GLU A 159 10.03 11.72 3.00
C GLU A 159 9.61 12.81 3.99
N SER A 160 9.99 14.06 3.74
CA SER A 160 9.65 15.21 4.58
C SER A 160 8.14 15.45 4.66
N LEU A 161 7.43 15.30 3.53
CA LEU A 161 5.98 15.39 3.48
C LEU A 161 5.31 14.31 4.34
N ILE A 162 5.73 13.05 4.16
CA ILE A 162 5.18 11.94 4.93
C ILE A 162 5.43 12.15 6.43
N ARG A 163 6.66 12.52 6.83
CA ARG A 163 6.98 12.81 8.23
C ARG A 163 6.14 13.95 8.79
N THR A 164 5.93 15.02 8.03
CA THR A 164 5.07 16.14 8.44
C THR A 164 3.64 15.69 8.69
N LEU A 165 3.08 14.87 7.80
CA LEU A 165 1.71 14.37 7.91
C LEU A 165 1.51 13.40 9.08
N ILE A 166 2.56 12.68 9.48
CA ILE A 166 2.50 11.68 10.55
C ILE A 166 2.77 12.28 11.92
N VAL A 167 3.81 13.11 12.06
CA VAL A 167 4.18 13.70 13.35
C VAL A 167 3.11 14.66 13.87
N SER A 168 2.38 15.31 12.96
CA SER A 168 1.29 16.22 13.34
C SER A 168 0.09 15.54 13.99
N THR A 169 -0.11 14.25 13.74
CA THR A 169 -1.22 13.49 14.33
C THR A 169 -0.86 12.81 15.66
N GLY A 170 0.41 12.56 15.90
CA GLY A 170 0.87 11.95 17.18
C GLY A 170 0.69 12.83 18.42
N ARG A 171 0.33 14.12 18.22
CA ARG A 171 0.03 15.05 19.33
C ARG A 171 -1.46 15.11 19.67
N ASP A 172 -2.34 14.66 18.79
CA ASP A 172 -3.79 14.77 18.95
C ASP A 172 -4.49 13.41 19.21
N GLU A 173 -3.79 12.28 19.10
CA GLU A 173 -4.36 10.95 19.33
C GLU A 173 -4.44 10.55 20.81
N GLY A 174 -4.82 11.46 21.65
CA GLY A 174 -5.21 11.23 23.05
C GLY A 174 -6.69 10.83 23.18
N GLY A 175 -7.27 10.09 22.26
CA GLY A 175 -8.64 9.66 22.44
C GLY A 175 -9.28 9.03 21.21
N ALA A 176 -9.48 7.73 21.23
CA ALA A 176 -10.73 7.06 20.86
C ALA A 176 -10.53 5.53 20.85
N GLY A 177 -11.33 4.85 21.65
CA GLY A 177 -11.29 3.42 21.83
C GLY A 177 -11.93 2.62 20.70
N ALA A 178 -11.42 1.41 20.58
CA ALA A 178 -11.94 0.18 19.95
C ALA A 178 -12.87 0.27 18.72
N PRO A 179 -12.39 -0.01 17.52
CA PRO A 179 -12.07 -1.33 16.95
C PRO A 179 -10.61 -1.44 16.49
N VAL A 180 -9.75 -0.78 17.22
CA VAL A 180 -8.34 -0.56 16.91
C VAL A 180 -7.49 -1.85 16.95
N ARG A 181 -7.88 -2.85 17.75
CA ARG A 181 -7.07 -4.06 17.94
C ARG A 181 -7.00 -4.95 16.71
N ASP A 182 -8.09 -5.10 16.00
CA ASP A 182 -8.15 -6.02 14.85
C ASP A 182 -7.48 -5.39 13.62
N GLY A 183 -7.65 -4.10 13.39
CA GLY A 183 -6.90 -3.36 12.37
C GLY A 183 -5.39 -3.39 12.62
N GLN A 184 -4.96 -3.15 13.86
CA GLN A 184 -3.55 -3.25 14.25
C GLN A 184 -2.95 -4.65 14.06
N ARG A 185 -3.73 -5.69 14.40
CA ARG A 185 -3.33 -7.10 14.19
C ARG A 185 -3.16 -7.42 12.71
N LEU A 186 -4.09 -6.96 11.86
CA LEU A 186 -4.00 -7.16 10.42
C LEU A 186 -2.81 -6.42 9.80
N THR A 187 -2.58 -5.19 10.22
CA THR A 187 -1.41 -4.43 9.80
C THR A 187 -0.13 -5.14 10.21
N ARG A 188 -0.04 -5.60 11.46
CA ARG A 188 1.11 -6.36 11.93
C ARG A 188 1.28 -7.67 11.18
N PHE A 189 0.18 -8.34 10.85
CA PHE A 189 0.22 -9.55 10.01
C PHE A 189 0.80 -9.26 8.62
N ARG A 190 0.33 -8.22 7.94
CA ARG A 190 0.87 -7.80 6.63
C ARG A 190 2.37 -7.49 6.71
N GLN A 191 2.80 -6.77 7.74
CA GLN A 191 4.23 -6.51 7.98
C GLN A 191 5.05 -7.79 8.16
N LEU A 192 4.54 -8.73 8.95
CA LEU A 192 5.20 -10.02 9.15
C LEU A 192 5.27 -10.81 7.84
N VAL A 193 4.23 -10.76 7.01
CA VAL A 193 4.26 -11.38 5.68
C VAL A 193 5.35 -10.76 4.83
N GLU A 194 5.45 -9.43 4.75
CA GLU A 194 6.50 -8.75 3.97
C GLU A 194 7.92 -9.13 4.43
N LEU A 195 8.13 -9.25 5.73
CA LEU A 195 9.43 -9.56 6.31
C LEU A 195 9.82 -11.04 6.16
N HIS A 196 8.84 -11.95 6.16
CA HIS A 196 9.11 -13.37 6.39
C HIS A 196 8.55 -14.32 5.32
N TYR A 197 7.84 -13.84 4.29
CA TYR A 197 7.20 -14.70 3.28
C TYR A 197 8.13 -15.69 2.58
N ARG A 198 9.43 -15.40 2.49
CA ARG A 198 10.43 -16.29 1.87
C ARG A 198 10.81 -17.46 2.77
N GLN A 199 10.85 -17.21 4.09
CA GLN A 199 11.39 -18.15 5.08
C GLN A 199 10.27 -18.93 5.80
N HIS A 200 9.14 -18.28 6.06
CA HIS A 200 8.03 -18.85 6.81
C HIS A 200 6.76 -18.90 5.96
N ARG A 201 6.30 -20.11 5.69
CA ARG A 201 5.06 -20.38 4.93
C ARG A 201 3.98 -21.01 5.78
N ASP A 202 4.27 -21.33 7.01
CA ASP A 202 3.34 -21.89 7.96
C ASP A 202 2.59 -20.79 8.71
N LEU A 203 1.34 -21.05 9.01
CA LEU A 203 0.48 -20.11 9.71
C LEU A 203 0.80 -19.98 11.19
N ASP A 204 1.50 -20.96 11.77
CA ASP A 204 1.87 -20.96 13.19
C ASP A 204 2.84 -19.87 13.53
N PHE A 205 3.84 -19.67 12.67
CA PHE A 205 4.79 -18.58 12.82
C PHE A 205 4.08 -17.23 12.94
N TYR A 206 3.19 -16.91 11.99
CA TYR A 206 2.48 -15.64 11.98
C TYR A 206 1.49 -15.48 13.11
N ALA A 207 0.75 -16.54 13.42
CA ALA A 207 -0.19 -16.54 14.53
C ALA A 207 0.54 -16.35 15.86
N GLY A 208 1.64 -17.08 16.07
CA GLY A 208 2.49 -16.96 17.27
C GLY A 208 3.07 -15.57 17.44
N ALA A 209 3.64 -14.99 16.37
CA ALA A 209 4.21 -13.64 16.38
C ALA A 209 3.18 -12.52 16.68
N LEU A 210 1.89 -12.81 16.45
CA LEU A 210 0.78 -11.92 16.76
C LEU A 210 0.12 -12.20 18.11
N GLY A 211 0.54 -13.24 18.83
CA GLY A 211 -0.14 -13.70 20.04
C GLY A 211 -1.56 -14.19 19.78
N LEU A 212 -1.82 -14.78 18.61
CA LEU A 212 -3.11 -15.27 18.16
C LEU A 212 -3.08 -16.78 17.91
N THR A 213 -4.26 -17.39 17.90
CA THR A 213 -4.43 -18.75 17.35
C THR A 213 -4.62 -18.66 15.82
N ARG A 214 -4.28 -19.73 15.07
CA ARG A 214 -4.57 -19.85 13.63
C ARG A 214 -6.04 -19.52 13.32
N ARG A 215 -6.97 -20.02 14.13
CA ARG A 215 -8.41 -19.80 13.98
C ARG A 215 -8.76 -18.30 14.11
N THR A 216 -8.17 -17.62 15.08
CA THR A 216 -8.40 -16.19 15.29
C THR A 216 -7.85 -15.37 14.12
N LEU A 217 -6.63 -15.69 13.65
CA LEU A 217 -6.03 -15.03 12.49
C LEU A 217 -6.84 -15.27 11.22
N SER A 218 -7.30 -16.51 10.97
CA SER A 218 -8.14 -16.83 9.81
C SER A 218 -9.49 -16.10 9.84
N ARG A 219 -10.14 -16.03 11.01
CA ARG A 219 -11.38 -15.26 11.16
C ARG A 219 -11.17 -13.77 10.92
N LEU A 220 -10.06 -13.23 11.43
CA LEU A 220 -9.69 -11.83 11.28
C LEU A 220 -9.48 -11.45 9.81
N THR A 221 -8.69 -12.25 9.07
CA THR A 221 -8.43 -11.99 7.64
C THR A 221 -9.66 -12.22 6.78
N ALA A 222 -10.47 -13.23 7.06
CA ALA A 222 -11.71 -13.47 6.34
C ALA A 222 -12.71 -12.32 6.55
N ALA A 223 -12.87 -11.84 7.79
CA ALA A 223 -13.82 -10.77 8.13
C ALA A 223 -13.43 -9.41 7.52
N HIS A 224 -12.13 -9.09 7.47
CA HIS A 224 -11.68 -7.77 7.08
C HIS A 224 -11.04 -7.71 5.68
N LEU A 225 -10.53 -8.84 5.16
CA LEU A 225 -9.82 -8.89 3.88
C LEU A 225 -10.50 -9.82 2.86
N GLY A 226 -11.57 -10.52 3.25
CA GLY A 226 -12.28 -11.45 2.38
C GLY A 226 -11.44 -12.62 1.88
N CYS A 227 -10.31 -12.92 2.52
CA CYS A 227 -9.41 -13.99 2.10
C CYS A 227 -8.75 -14.69 3.30
N SER A 228 -8.15 -15.86 3.06
CA SER A 228 -7.40 -16.57 4.11
C SER A 228 -6.03 -15.90 4.34
N PRO A 229 -5.41 -16.10 5.53
CA PRO A 229 -4.04 -15.64 5.78
C PRO A 229 -3.04 -16.26 4.78
N MET A 230 -3.25 -17.52 4.42
CA MET A 230 -2.39 -18.20 3.44
C MET A 230 -2.48 -17.61 2.05
N ASP A 231 -3.66 -17.10 1.65
CA ASP A 231 -3.81 -16.42 0.37
C ASP A 231 -2.94 -15.16 0.29
N LEU A 232 -2.82 -14.41 1.40
CA LEU A 232 -1.95 -13.23 1.46
C LEU A 232 -0.47 -13.61 1.32
N ILE A 233 -0.03 -14.64 2.03
CA ILE A 233 1.35 -15.15 1.94
C ILE A 233 1.63 -15.65 0.51
N HIS A 234 0.72 -16.44 -0.05
CA HIS A 234 0.86 -16.98 -1.40
C HIS A 234 0.87 -15.91 -2.48
N ARG A 235 0.01 -14.89 -2.36
CA ARG A 235 0.01 -13.74 -3.30
C ARG A 235 1.34 -13.01 -3.24
N ARG A 236 1.89 -12.77 -2.06
CA ARG A 236 3.19 -12.11 -1.92
C ARG A 236 4.34 -12.94 -2.53
N LEU A 237 4.34 -14.25 -2.30
CA LEU A 237 5.29 -15.17 -2.93
C LEU A 237 5.18 -15.17 -4.47
N ALA A 238 3.97 -15.27 -4.99
CA ALA A 238 3.72 -15.28 -6.43
C ALA A 238 4.22 -14.00 -7.10
N LEU A 239 4.02 -12.88 -6.45
CA LEU A 239 4.45 -11.57 -6.92
C LEU A 239 5.98 -11.46 -6.97
N GLU A 240 6.68 -11.90 -5.93
CA GLU A 240 8.13 -11.91 -5.94
C GLU A 240 8.66 -12.86 -7.02
N ALA A 241 8.00 -14.01 -7.19
CA ALA A 241 8.32 -14.93 -8.29
C ALA A 241 8.18 -14.25 -9.65
N GLN A 242 7.10 -13.51 -9.88
CA GLN A 242 6.90 -12.75 -11.12
C GLN A 242 8.03 -11.74 -11.34
N ARG A 243 8.39 -11.00 -10.28
CA ARG A 243 9.48 -10.03 -10.35
C ARG A 243 10.81 -10.67 -10.75
N LEU A 244 11.17 -11.75 -10.07
CA LEU A 244 12.42 -12.46 -10.37
C LEU A 244 12.43 -13.04 -11.79
N LEU A 245 11.32 -13.65 -12.23
CA LEU A 245 11.22 -14.22 -13.57
C LEU A 245 11.27 -13.17 -14.69
N ARG A 246 10.70 -11.98 -14.48
CA ARG A 246 10.63 -10.93 -15.50
C ARG A 246 11.90 -10.09 -15.57
N TYR A 247 12.49 -9.78 -14.44
CA TYR A 247 13.53 -8.75 -14.36
C TYR A 247 14.92 -9.30 -14.05
N THR A 248 15.05 -10.64 -13.92
CA THR A 248 16.35 -11.29 -13.78
C THR A 248 16.51 -12.40 -14.82
N ASN A 249 17.76 -12.82 -15.04
CA ASN A 249 18.06 -13.99 -15.88
C ASN A 249 17.91 -15.33 -15.15
N ALA A 250 17.34 -15.33 -13.92
CA ALA A 250 17.21 -16.53 -13.12
C ALA A 250 16.25 -17.54 -13.74
N THR A 251 16.61 -18.80 -13.83
CA THR A 251 15.73 -19.86 -14.27
C THR A 251 14.59 -20.10 -13.27
N ALA A 252 13.49 -20.74 -13.73
CA ALA A 252 12.39 -21.11 -12.81
C ALA A 252 12.90 -21.95 -11.61
N THR A 253 13.90 -22.80 -11.82
CA THR A 253 14.52 -23.59 -10.75
C THR A 253 15.27 -22.70 -9.75
N GLN A 254 16.02 -21.70 -10.24
CA GLN A 254 16.73 -20.75 -9.39
C GLN A 254 15.76 -19.88 -8.59
N VAL A 255 14.68 -19.39 -9.24
CA VAL A 255 13.63 -18.63 -8.56
C VAL A 255 12.93 -19.48 -7.51
N ALA A 256 12.64 -20.75 -7.80
CA ALA A 256 12.09 -21.69 -6.83
C ALA A 256 12.99 -21.80 -5.58
N ALA A 257 14.28 -22.03 -5.78
CA ALA A 257 15.26 -22.13 -4.70
C ALA A 257 15.37 -20.84 -3.89
N GLU A 258 15.45 -19.67 -4.56
CA GLU A 258 15.55 -18.36 -3.90
C GLU A 258 14.30 -18.04 -3.04
N LEU A 259 13.15 -18.49 -3.50
CA LEU A 259 11.90 -18.35 -2.75
C LEU A 259 11.69 -19.48 -1.74
N GLY A 260 12.69 -20.37 -1.55
CA GLY A 260 12.67 -21.45 -0.57
C GLY A 260 11.73 -22.62 -0.95
N PHE A 261 11.47 -22.87 -2.23
CA PHE A 261 10.79 -24.08 -2.67
C PHE A 261 11.80 -25.22 -2.83
N GLU A 262 11.57 -26.33 -2.14
CA GLU A 262 12.42 -27.50 -2.22
C GLU A 262 12.25 -28.25 -3.56
N ASP A 263 11.01 -28.25 -4.11
CA ASP A 263 10.67 -28.88 -5.38
C ASP A 263 10.29 -27.85 -6.45
N PRO A 264 11.09 -27.68 -7.53
CA PRO A 264 10.77 -26.80 -8.64
C PRO A 264 9.46 -27.16 -9.38
N SER A 265 9.05 -28.43 -9.34
CA SER A 265 7.77 -28.84 -9.93
C SER A 265 6.59 -28.37 -9.08
N TYR A 266 6.76 -28.38 -7.77
CA TYR A 266 5.76 -27.82 -6.85
C TYR A 266 5.67 -26.30 -7.04
N PHE A 267 6.82 -25.61 -7.16
CA PHE A 267 6.85 -24.18 -7.48
C PHE A 267 6.09 -23.88 -8.79
N SER A 268 6.32 -24.65 -9.85
CA SER A 268 5.66 -24.43 -11.13
C SER A 268 4.13 -24.59 -11.04
N ARG A 269 3.65 -25.59 -10.29
CA ARG A 269 2.22 -25.77 -10.01
C ARG A 269 1.65 -24.64 -9.15
N PHE A 270 2.39 -24.23 -8.12
CA PHE A 270 2.02 -23.09 -7.28
C PHE A 270 1.89 -21.81 -8.12
N TYR A 271 2.90 -21.53 -8.94
CA TYR A 271 2.95 -20.34 -9.76
C TYR A 271 1.79 -20.29 -10.77
N LEU A 272 1.55 -21.39 -11.49
CA LEU A 272 0.42 -21.51 -12.41
C LEU A 272 -0.92 -21.27 -11.71
N ARG A 273 -1.11 -21.86 -10.53
CA ARG A 273 -2.34 -21.65 -9.74
C ARG A 273 -2.55 -20.21 -9.33
N MET A 274 -1.46 -19.49 -8.97
CA MET A 274 -1.54 -18.12 -8.46
C MET A 274 -1.65 -17.08 -9.58
N THR A 275 -1.03 -17.31 -10.73
CA THR A 275 -0.87 -16.29 -11.78
C THR A 275 -1.63 -16.62 -13.07
N GLY A 276 -2.10 -17.87 -13.24
CA GLY A 276 -2.71 -18.36 -14.47
C GLY A 276 -1.70 -18.66 -15.60
N LYS A 277 -0.39 -18.45 -15.38
CA LYS A 277 0.68 -18.65 -16.37
C LYS A 277 1.74 -19.61 -15.84
N ARG A 278 2.49 -20.23 -16.74
CA ARG A 278 3.67 -21.02 -16.33
C ARG A 278 4.87 -20.09 -16.10
N PRO A 279 5.82 -20.45 -15.23
CA PRO A 279 7.03 -19.65 -15.01
C PRO A 279 7.82 -19.33 -16.28
N GLY A 280 7.84 -20.27 -17.25
CA GLY A 280 8.50 -20.10 -18.55
C GLY A 280 7.83 -19.06 -19.46
N ASP A 281 6.55 -18.81 -19.27
CA ASP A 281 5.77 -17.90 -20.12
C ASP A 281 5.90 -16.43 -19.68
N GLU A 282 6.57 -16.17 -18.55
CA GLU A 282 6.76 -14.79 -18.02
C GLU A 282 7.88 -14.02 -18.72
N ARG A 283 8.70 -14.70 -19.51
CA ARG A 283 9.84 -14.11 -20.25
C ARG A 283 9.53 -13.71 -21.69
N ALA A 284 8.30 -13.96 -22.14
CA ALA A 284 7.86 -13.66 -23.49
C ALA A 284 7.30 -12.25 -23.62
#